data_a9bb2aac2ab35beaa4cd5864418edddf
#
_entry.id   a9bb2aac2ab35beaa4cd5864418edddf
#
_cell.length_a   1.000
_cell.length_b   1.000
_cell.length_c   1.000
_cell.angle_alpha   90.00
_cell.angle_beta   90.00
_cell.angle_gamma   90.00
#
_symmetry.space_group_name_H-M   'P 1'
#
loop_
_entity.id
_entity.type
_entity.pdbx_description
1 polymer ?
#
loop_
_entity_poly.entity_id
_entity_poly.type
_entity_poly.pdbx_seq_one_letter_code
_entity_poly.pdbx_strand_id
1 'polypeptide(L)'
;MNRRYALVLSLAALFTDFALANRSFAQAKSLKDQLVGTWIYISSTGKREDGSDVQRPSLQGAVTYTADGRFHFITTRTDNPKYASNETTRPSPEEAMAVASGSIAYTGTYVVDENTKTIHLNIETSTFPNLVGAPNQRRIITSVAVDEMKFTNPRTPAGVTLEFAWRRAK
;
A
#
# COMPACT_ATOMS: atom_id res chain seq x y z
N MET A 1 58.80 -29.76 68.76
CA MET A 1 57.31 -29.99 68.66
C MET A 1 56.70 -28.86 67.92
N ASN A 2 56.60 -28.96 66.58
CA ASN A 2 56.08 -27.86 65.77
C ASN A 2 54.90 -28.34 64.93
N ARG A 3 53.73 -27.83 65.26
CA ARG A 3 52.52 -28.08 64.49
C ARG A 3 52.46 -27.07 63.33
N ARG A 4 52.51 -27.57 62.09
CA ARG A 4 52.31 -26.80 60.86
C ARG A 4 50.82 -26.93 60.46
N TYR A 5 50.11 -25.88 60.53
CA TYR A 5 48.76 -25.80 60.00
C TYR A 5 48.86 -25.51 58.51
N ALA A 6 48.37 -26.42 57.70
CA ALA A 6 48.15 -26.17 56.25
C ALA A 6 46.82 -25.49 56.05
N LEU A 7 46.82 -24.25 55.56
CA LEU A 7 45.65 -23.52 55.11
C LEU A 7 45.33 -23.97 53.68
N VAL A 8 44.23 -24.64 53.51
CA VAL A 8 43.65 -24.93 52.18
C VAL A 8 42.79 -23.75 51.77
N LEU A 9 43.26 -22.96 50.84
CA LEU A 9 42.49 -21.91 50.19
C LEU A 9 41.62 -22.55 49.10
N SER A 10 40.33 -22.65 49.37
CA SER A 10 39.33 -23.03 48.34
C SER A 10 38.97 -21.80 47.49
N LEU A 11 39.44 -21.79 46.26
CA LEU A 11 39.09 -20.76 45.27
C LEU A 11 37.73 -21.15 44.66
N ALA A 12 36.65 -20.54 45.11
CA ALA A 12 35.34 -20.64 44.50
C ALA A 12 35.33 -19.76 43.25
N ALA A 13 35.41 -20.34 42.06
CA ALA A 13 35.21 -19.66 40.80
C ALA A 13 33.71 -19.41 40.61
N LEU A 14 33.28 -18.15 40.77
CA LEU A 14 31.96 -17.67 40.36
C LEU A 14 31.96 -17.56 38.86
N PHE A 15 31.41 -18.55 38.18
CA PHE A 15 31.01 -18.43 36.78
C PHE A 15 29.73 -17.58 36.76
N THR A 16 29.89 -16.30 36.51
CA THR A 16 28.75 -15.44 36.11
C THR A 16 28.43 -15.74 34.65
N ASP A 17 27.38 -16.55 34.44
CA ASP A 17 26.76 -16.73 33.16
C ASP A 17 26.20 -15.37 32.68
N PHE A 18 27.00 -14.66 31.90
CA PHE A 18 26.57 -13.51 31.15
C PHE A 18 25.78 -14.03 29.95
N ALA A 19 24.52 -14.42 30.21
CA ALA A 19 23.54 -14.68 29.15
C ALA A 19 23.31 -13.38 28.43
N LEU A 20 24.08 -13.11 27.38
CA LEU A 20 23.81 -12.11 26.37
C LEU A 20 22.48 -12.49 25.74
N ALA A 21 21.40 -11.93 26.29
CA ALA A 21 20.10 -11.96 25.66
C ALA A 21 20.24 -11.26 24.30
N ASN A 22 20.49 -12.04 23.26
CA ASN A 22 20.32 -11.62 21.88
C ASN A 22 18.85 -11.23 21.69
N ARG A 23 18.48 -10.03 22.15
CA ARG A 23 17.26 -9.39 21.69
C ARG A 23 17.49 -9.07 20.24
N SER A 24 17.11 -9.99 19.36
CA SER A 24 16.86 -9.67 17.97
C SER A 24 15.83 -8.56 17.99
N PHE A 25 16.29 -7.32 17.90
CA PHE A 25 15.40 -6.21 17.57
C PHE A 25 14.89 -6.54 16.17
N ALA A 26 13.67 -7.08 16.09
CA ALA A 26 12.99 -7.21 14.82
C ALA A 26 12.98 -5.79 14.21
N GLN A 27 13.84 -5.57 13.23
CA GLN A 27 13.93 -4.30 12.54
C GLN A 27 12.53 -3.97 12.03
N ALA A 28 12.00 -2.81 12.44
CA ALA A 28 10.69 -2.38 11.99
C ALA A 28 10.69 -2.41 10.46
N LYS A 29 9.69 -3.11 9.88
CA LYS A 29 9.57 -3.19 8.42
C LYS A 29 9.50 -1.78 7.83
N SER A 30 10.26 -1.55 6.76
CA SER A 30 10.14 -0.30 5.99
C SER A 30 8.70 -0.10 5.51
N LEU A 31 8.32 1.13 5.20
CA LEU A 31 6.99 1.39 4.61
C LEU A 31 6.85 0.62 3.30
N LYS A 32 7.91 0.58 2.48
CA LYS A 32 7.93 -0.21 1.24
C LYS A 32 7.59 -1.68 1.52
N ASP A 33 8.22 -2.31 2.51
CA ASP A 33 7.96 -3.72 2.85
C ASP A 33 6.54 -3.94 3.36
N GLN A 34 6.00 -2.97 4.09
CA GLN A 34 4.62 -3.03 4.57
C GLN A 34 3.59 -2.92 3.44
N LEU A 35 3.92 -2.19 2.36
CA LEU A 35 3.04 -2.03 1.20
C LEU A 35 2.97 -3.27 0.32
N VAL A 36 4.06 -4.05 0.23
CA VAL A 36 4.12 -5.22 -0.66
C VAL A 36 2.96 -6.18 -0.41
N GLY A 37 2.30 -6.56 -1.50
CA GLY A 37 1.14 -7.45 -1.53
C GLY A 37 -0.06 -6.83 -2.25
N THR A 38 -1.18 -7.54 -2.21
CA THR A 38 -2.44 -7.11 -2.83
C THR A 38 -3.38 -6.54 -1.78
N TRP A 39 -3.99 -5.41 -2.11
CA TRP A 39 -4.92 -4.68 -1.28
C TRP A 39 -6.25 -4.53 -2.00
N ILE A 40 -7.31 -4.98 -1.36
CA ILE A 40 -8.67 -4.97 -1.89
C ILE A 40 -9.37 -3.69 -1.45
N TYR A 41 -10.07 -3.04 -2.36
CA TYR A 41 -10.80 -1.82 -2.10
C TYR A 41 -11.88 -2.00 -1.01
N ILE A 42 -11.97 -1.04 -0.09
CA ILE A 42 -13.05 -0.93 0.91
C ILE A 42 -13.94 0.27 0.57
N SER A 43 -13.34 1.47 0.52
CA SER A 43 -14.07 2.71 0.36
C SER A 43 -13.21 3.83 -0.17
N SER A 44 -13.84 4.87 -0.71
CA SER A 44 -13.19 6.15 -0.95
C SER A 44 -14.13 7.31 -0.66
N THR A 45 -13.55 8.41 -0.16
CA THR A 45 -14.19 9.71 -0.05
C THR A 45 -13.51 10.71 -0.98
N GLY A 46 -14.18 11.78 -1.33
CA GLY A 46 -13.62 12.81 -2.19
C GLY A 46 -13.97 14.20 -1.70
N LYS A 47 -13.01 15.12 -1.81
CA LYS A 47 -13.21 16.55 -1.51
C LYS A 47 -12.72 17.42 -2.66
N ARG A 48 -13.48 18.45 -2.97
CA ARG A 48 -13.05 19.51 -3.88
C ARG A 48 -12.11 20.48 -3.16
N GLU A 49 -11.51 21.39 -3.91
CA GLU A 49 -10.62 22.41 -3.38
C GLU A 49 -11.30 23.36 -2.39
N ASP A 50 -12.59 23.62 -2.56
CA ASP A 50 -13.42 24.40 -1.65
C ASP A 50 -13.85 23.65 -0.37
N GLY A 51 -13.40 22.40 -0.22
CA GLY A 51 -13.71 21.52 0.92
C GLY A 51 -15.06 20.78 0.79
N SER A 52 -15.86 21.03 -0.25
CA SER A 52 -17.13 20.32 -0.47
C SER A 52 -16.91 18.83 -0.80
N ASP A 53 -17.81 18.00 -0.30
CA ASP A 53 -17.75 16.57 -0.57
C ASP A 53 -18.12 16.21 -2.01
N VAL A 54 -17.46 15.23 -2.56
CA VAL A 54 -17.78 14.61 -3.84
C VAL A 54 -18.43 13.26 -3.58
N GLN A 55 -19.66 13.11 -4.03
CA GLN A 55 -20.31 11.82 -3.96
C GLN A 55 -19.55 10.79 -4.80
N ARG A 56 -19.18 9.68 -4.16
CA ARG A 56 -18.44 8.60 -4.80
C ARG A 56 -19.39 7.45 -5.14
N PRO A 57 -19.27 6.86 -6.34
CA PRO A 57 -20.00 5.64 -6.66
C PRO A 57 -19.46 4.46 -5.82
N SER A 58 -20.25 3.42 -5.69
CA SER A 58 -19.77 2.16 -5.16
C SER A 58 -18.76 1.56 -6.11
N LEU A 59 -17.56 1.26 -5.59
CA LEU A 59 -16.45 0.69 -6.36
C LEU A 59 -16.05 -0.68 -5.81
N GLN A 60 -15.43 -1.45 -6.67
CA GLN A 60 -14.68 -2.66 -6.35
C GLN A 60 -13.34 -2.61 -7.07
N GLY A 61 -12.36 -3.34 -6.57
CA GLY A 61 -11.05 -3.38 -7.21
C GLY A 61 -9.92 -3.72 -6.27
N ALA A 62 -8.71 -3.56 -6.77
CA ALA A 62 -7.49 -3.88 -6.03
C ALA A 62 -6.33 -2.98 -6.46
N VAL A 63 -5.35 -2.87 -5.57
CA VAL A 63 -4.00 -2.42 -5.89
C VAL A 63 -3.00 -3.45 -5.39
N THR A 64 -2.01 -3.77 -6.23
CA THR A 64 -0.90 -4.65 -5.87
C THR A 64 0.40 -3.89 -5.98
N TYR A 65 1.22 -4.00 -4.94
CA TYR A 65 2.61 -3.51 -4.93
C TYR A 65 3.54 -4.72 -4.84
N THR A 66 4.51 -4.80 -5.74
CA THR A 66 5.49 -5.89 -5.76
C THR A 66 6.82 -5.45 -5.15
N ALA A 67 7.61 -6.37 -4.63
CA ALA A 67 8.88 -6.07 -3.97
C ALA A 67 9.92 -5.44 -4.92
N ASP A 68 9.87 -5.79 -6.20
CA ASP A 68 10.71 -5.26 -7.27
C ASP A 68 10.32 -3.83 -7.72
N GLY A 69 9.30 -3.21 -7.10
CA GLY A 69 8.93 -1.83 -7.35
C GLY A 69 7.92 -1.63 -8.48
N ARG A 70 7.15 -2.65 -8.84
CA ARG A 70 6.02 -2.53 -9.77
C ARG A 70 4.70 -2.45 -9.03
N PHE A 71 3.72 -1.83 -9.66
CA PHE A 71 2.35 -1.79 -9.11
C PHE A 71 1.32 -2.00 -10.21
N HIS A 72 0.14 -2.49 -9.80
CA HIS A 72 -1.04 -2.65 -10.63
C HIS A 72 -2.25 -2.14 -9.86
N PHE A 73 -3.03 -1.29 -10.50
CA PHE A 73 -4.23 -0.70 -9.91
C PHE A 73 -5.42 -0.90 -10.84
N ILE A 74 -6.54 -1.32 -10.27
CA ILE A 74 -7.81 -1.35 -10.96
C ILE A 74 -8.95 -1.03 -10.00
N THR A 75 -9.87 -0.17 -10.41
CA THR A 75 -11.17 -0.02 -9.77
C THR A 75 -12.26 0.09 -10.84
N THR A 76 -13.40 -0.50 -10.54
CA THR A 76 -14.58 -0.46 -11.39
C THR A 76 -15.82 -0.15 -10.53
N ARG A 77 -16.82 0.47 -11.11
CA ARG A 77 -18.12 0.58 -10.46
C ARG A 77 -18.76 -0.79 -10.32
N THR A 78 -19.46 -1.00 -9.21
CA THR A 78 -20.15 -2.28 -8.96
C THR A 78 -21.42 -2.44 -9.83
N ASP A 79 -21.91 -1.34 -10.39
CA ASP A 79 -23.10 -1.27 -11.24
C ASP A 79 -22.78 -1.10 -12.75
N ASN A 80 -21.53 -1.35 -13.15
CA ASN A 80 -21.19 -1.36 -14.58
C ASN A 80 -22.03 -2.40 -15.34
N PRO A 81 -22.63 -2.03 -16.49
CA PRO A 81 -23.44 -2.95 -17.25
C PRO A 81 -22.60 -4.11 -17.83
N LYS A 82 -23.23 -5.26 -17.97
CA LYS A 82 -22.71 -6.32 -18.84
C LYS A 82 -23.05 -5.99 -20.28
N TYR A 83 -22.14 -6.26 -21.21
CA TYR A 83 -22.41 -6.04 -22.63
C TYR A 83 -23.45 -7.05 -23.11
N ALA A 84 -24.54 -6.54 -23.73
CA ALA A 84 -25.60 -7.37 -24.26
C ALA A 84 -25.08 -8.34 -25.37
N SER A 85 -24.08 -7.89 -26.12
CA SER A 85 -23.42 -8.72 -27.14
C SER A 85 -22.55 -9.86 -26.56
N ASN A 86 -22.15 -9.73 -25.27
CA ASN A 86 -21.12 -10.58 -24.64
C ASN A 86 -19.77 -10.58 -25.40
N GLU A 87 -19.51 -9.57 -26.23
CA GLU A 87 -18.28 -9.40 -27.01
C GLU A 87 -17.58 -8.09 -26.62
N THR A 88 -16.29 -8.15 -26.29
CA THR A 88 -15.51 -6.99 -25.84
C THR A 88 -15.41 -5.87 -26.88
N THR A 89 -15.55 -6.20 -28.15
CA THR A 89 -15.42 -5.26 -29.29
C THR A 89 -16.76 -4.74 -29.81
N ARG A 90 -17.89 -5.16 -29.20
CA ARG A 90 -19.24 -4.81 -29.67
C ARG A 90 -20.19 -4.35 -28.56
N PRO A 91 -19.74 -3.45 -27.66
CA PRO A 91 -20.66 -2.80 -26.71
C PRO A 91 -21.60 -1.86 -27.45
N SER A 92 -22.77 -1.57 -26.87
CA SER A 92 -23.52 -0.39 -27.28
C SER A 92 -22.76 0.90 -26.89
N PRO A 93 -23.06 2.06 -27.52
CA PRO A 93 -22.43 3.33 -27.10
C PRO A 93 -22.63 3.64 -25.62
N GLU A 94 -23.79 3.35 -25.06
CA GLU A 94 -24.14 3.56 -23.65
C GLU A 94 -23.32 2.64 -22.73
N GLU A 95 -23.21 1.36 -23.09
CA GLU A 95 -22.39 0.37 -22.36
C GLU A 95 -20.91 0.77 -22.36
N ALA A 96 -20.40 1.18 -23.54
CA ALA A 96 -19.01 1.61 -23.69
C ALA A 96 -18.74 2.86 -22.82
N MET A 97 -19.62 3.85 -22.83
CA MET A 97 -19.51 5.07 -22.04
C MET A 97 -19.58 4.77 -20.54
N ALA A 98 -20.51 3.91 -20.11
CA ALA A 98 -20.65 3.52 -18.71
C ALA A 98 -19.38 2.84 -18.18
N VAL A 99 -18.83 1.90 -18.92
CA VAL A 99 -17.57 1.20 -18.53
C VAL A 99 -16.39 2.15 -18.59
N ALA A 100 -16.25 2.99 -19.63
CA ALA A 100 -15.15 3.93 -19.74
C ALA A 100 -15.13 4.97 -18.61
N SER A 101 -16.29 5.47 -18.19
CA SER A 101 -16.42 6.42 -17.08
C SER A 101 -16.43 5.75 -15.70
N GLY A 102 -16.80 4.47 -15.65
CA GLY A 102 -16.96 3.70 -14.43
C GLY A 102 -15.75 2.82 -14.05
N SER A 103 -14.69 2.81 -14.87
CA SER A 103 -13.55 1.94 -14.66
C SER A 103 -12.24 2.66 -14.90
N ILE A 104 -11.24 2.35 -14.10
CA ILE A 104 -9.87 2.80 -14.33
C ILE A 104 -8.88 1.72 -13.94
N ALA A 105 -7.95 1.44 -14.83
CA ALA A 105 -6.83 0.53 -14.58
C ALA A 105 -5.54 1.18 -15.06
N TYR A 106 -4.47 1.02 -14.31
CA TYR A 106 -3.14 1.46 -14.69
C TYR A 106 -2.05 0.66 -13.97
N THR A 107 -0.90 0.62 -14.58
CA THR A 107 0.28 -0.08 -14.06
C THR A 107 1.54 0.72 -14.33
N GLY A 108 2.60 0.38 -13.63
CA GLY A 108 3.90 1.00 -13.79
C GLY A 108 4.87 0.65 -12.67
N THR A 109 5.78 1.57 -12.37
CA THR A 109 6.74 1.44 -11.30
C THR A 109 6.45 2.41 -10.16
N TYR A 110 6.93 2.08 -8.96
CA TYR A 110 6.79 2.95 -7.80
C TYR A 110 8.09 3.02 -6.98
N VAL A 111 8.26 4.16 -6.32
CA VAL A 111 9.25 4.34 -5.26
C VAL A 111 8.58 4.91 -4.02
N VAL A 112 9.12 4.61 -2.85
CA VAL A 112 8.60 5.09 -1.56
C VAL A 112 9.59 6.07 -0.95
N ASP A 113 9.11 7.25 -0.63
CA ASP A 113 9.78 8.18 0.27
C ASP A 113 9.32 7.87 1.71
N GLU A 114 10.20 7.23 2.47
CA GLU A 114 9.94 6.82 3.85
C GLU A 114 9.73 8.03 4.78
N ASN A 115 10.39 9.16 4.52
CA ASN A 115 10.33 10.35 5.36
C ASN A 115 8.98 11.06 5.24
N THR A 116 8.51 11.22 4.01
CA THR A 116 7.22 11.88 3.72
C THR A 116 6.05 10.89 3.64
N LYS A 117 6.31 9.59 3.80
CA LYS A 117 5.34 8.50 3.64
C LYS A 117 4.61 8.57 2.30
N THR A 118 5.33 8.92 1.26
CA THR A 118 4.77 9.16 -0.08
C THR A 118 5.21 8.07 -1.05
N ILE A 119 4.25 7.48 -1.74
CA ILE A 119 4.49 6.63 -2.90
C ILE A 119 4.48 7.54 -4.14
N HIS A 120 5.57 7.56 -4.88
CA HIS A 120 5.67 8.18 -6.19
C HIS A 120 5.46 7.12 -7.26
N LEU A 121 4.53 7.39 -8.18
CA LEU A 121 4.15 6.46 -9.24
C LEU A 121 4.66 6.98 -10.59
N ASN A 122 5.25 6.08 -11.37
CA ASN A 122 5.48 6.28 -12.80
C ASN A 122 4.51 5.35 -13.55
N ILE A 123 3.47 5.93 -14.15
CA ILE A 123 2.41 5.18 -14.84
C ILE A 123 2.85 4.94 -16.28
N GLU A 124 3.01 3.67 -16.64
CA GLU A 124 3.49 3.22 -17.96
C GLU A 124 2.35 2.83 -18.89
N THR A 125 1.24 2.35 -18.33
CA THR A 125 0.05 1.94 -19.09
C THR A 125 -1.20 2.27 -18.30
N SER A 126 -2.23 2.76 -18.99
CA SER A 126 -3.51 3.15 -18.37
C SER A 126 -4.68 3.03 -19.33
N THR A 127 -5.87 2.66 -18.82
CA THR A 127 -7.13 2.78 -19.54
C THR A 127 -7.56 4.25 -19.72
N PHE A 128 -7.01 5.18 -18.95
CA PHE A 128 -7.12 6.62 -19.15
C PHE A 128 -5.75 7.14 -19.66
N PRO A 129 -5.56 7.31 -20.97
CA PRO A 129 -4.25 7.58 -21.58
C PRO A 129 -3.51 8.78 -21.00
N ASN A 130 -4.24 9.80 -20.54
CA ASN A 130 -3.68 11.03 -19.97
C ASN A 130 -2.87 10.81 -18.66
N LEU A 131 -2.95 9.63 -18.04
CA LEU A 131 -2.13 9.30 -16.88
C LEU A 131 -0.75 8.78 -17.26
N VAL A 132 -0.56 8.29 -18.48
CA VAL A 132 0.73 7.73 -18.93
C VAL A 132 1.76 8.84 -19.01
N GLY A 133 2.85 8.69 -18.24
CA GLY A 133 3.92 9.69 -18.14
C GLY A 133 3.51 11.01 -17.46
N ALA A 134 2.28 11.11 -16.93
CA ALA A 134 1.84 12.31 -16.24
C ALA A 134 2.68 12.58 -14.98
N PRO A 135 3.18 13.82 -14.79
CA PRO A 135 4.02 14.16 -13.65
C PRO A 135 3.24 14.12 -12.32
N ASN A 136 4.00 14.05 -11.23
CA ASN A 136 3.47 14.21 -9.85
C ASN A 136 2.38 13.20 -9.44
N GLN A 137 2.39 12.01 -10.03
CA GLN A 137 1.53 10.93 -9.59
C GLN A 137 2.02 10.39 -8.24
N ARG A 138 1.25 10.65 -7.19
CA ARG A 138 1.66 10.27 -5.82
C ARG A 138 0.48 9.81 -4.97
N ARG A 139 0.81 9.03 -3.93
CA ARG A 139 -0.13 8.60 -2.89
C ARG A 139 0.52 8.87 -1.55
N ILE A 140 -0.12 9.64 -0.70
CA ILE A 140 0.36 9.95 0.65
C ILE A 140 -0.25 8.91 1.59
N ILE A 141 0.58 8.06 2.18
CA ILE A 141 0.14 7.04 3.12
C ILE A 141 -0.25 7.71 4.44
N THR A 142 -1.51 7.62 4.81
CA THR A 142 -2.03 8.13 6.08
C THR A 142 -2.00 7.09 7.18
N SER A 143 -2.16 5.80 6.84
CA SER A 143 -1.92 4.69 7.73
C SER A 143 -1.63 3.40 6.98
N VAL A 144 -0.82 2.52 7.56
CA VAL A 144 -0.64 1.15 7.12
C VAL A 144 -0.48 0.24 8.33
N ALA A 145 -1.24 -0.84 8.36
CA ALA A 145 -1.21 -1.90 9.36
C ALA A 145 -1.10 -3.26 8.66
N VAL A 146 -1.17 -4.34 9.41
CA VAL A 146 -1.04 -5.70 8.86
C VAL A 146 -2.08 -5.95 7.77
N ASP A 147 -3.32 -5.53 7.97
CA ASP A 147 -4.50 -5.83 7.13
C ASP A 147 -5.25 -4.60 6.62
N GLU A 148 -4.87 -3.41 7.00
CA GLU A 148 -5.49 -2.17 6.52
C GLU A 148 -4.45 -1.18 6.03
N MET A 149 -4.75 -0.51 4.91
CA MET A 149 -3.98 0.60 4.37
C MET A 149 -4.92 1.75 4.01
N LYS A 150 -4.51 2.97 4.35
CA LYS A 150 -5.17 4.20 3.90
C LYS A 150 -4.17 5.12 3.23
N PHE A 151 -4.60 5.74 2.15
CA PHE A 151 -3.82 6.77 1.50
C PHE A 151 -4.68 7.88 0.90
N THR A 152 -4.09 9.04 0.74
CA THR A 152 -4.64 10.18 0.00
C THR A 152 -4.03 10.25 -1.39
N ASN A 153 -4.87 10.40 -2.42
CA ASN A 153 -4.49 10.90 -3.73
C ASN A 153 -4.76 12.41 -3.73
N PRO A 154 -3.73 13.25 -3.58
CA PRO A 154 -3.92 14.66 -3.25
C PRO A 154 -4.51 15.49 -4.40
N ARG A 155 -4.44 15.00 -5.62
CA ARG A 155 -5.03 15.67 -6.77
C ARG A 155 -5.25 14.70 -7.93
N THR A 156 -6.51 14.47 -8.25
CA THR A 156 -6.89 13.76 -9.47
C THR A 156 -6.88 14.71 -10.66
N PRO A 157 -6.95 14.22 -11.91
CA PRO A 157 -7.14 15.08 -13.08
C PRO A 157 -8.38 16.01 -13.00
N ALA A 158 -9.39 15.59 -12.22
CA ALA A 158 -10.60 16.41 -11.97
C ALA A 158 -10.43 17.42 -10.82
N GLY A 159 -9.24 17.62 -10.27
CA GLY A 159 -8.98 18.56 -9.18
C GLY A 159 -9.52 18.11 -7.81
N VAL A 160 -9.88 16.85 -7.68
CA VAL A 160 -10.45 16.29 -6.45
C VAL A 160 -9.36 15.57 -5.64
N THR A 161 -9.32 15.80 -4.34
CA THR A 161 -8.55 14.99 -3.40
C THR A 161 -9.38 13.76 -3.03
N LEU A 162 -8.79 12.57 -3.18
CA LEU A 162 -9.43 11.31 -2.83
C LEU A 162 -8.71 10.64 -1.66
N GLU A 163 -9.47 10.17 -0.69
CA GLU A 163 -8.99 9.29 0.37
C GLU A 163 -9.48 7.87 0.11
N PHE A 164 -8.61 6.90 0.24
CA PHE A 164 -8.90 5.49 0.00
C PHE A 164 -8.61 4.66 1.24
N ALA A 165 -9.47 3.68 1.50
CA ALA A 165 -9.26 2.62 2.46
C ALA A 165 -9.24 1.25 1.74
N TRP A 166 -8.30 0.42 2.15
CA TRP A 166 -8.01 -0.89 1.57
C TRP A 166 -7.81 -1.92 2.66
N ARG A 167 -8.18 -3.16 2.41
CA ARG A 167 -7.80 -4.31 3.24
C ARG A 167 -6.82 -5.22 2.51
N ARG A 168 -5.93 -5.84 3.23
CA ARG A 168 -5.00 -6.81 2.64
C ARG A 168 -5.78 -8.02 2.11
N ALA A 169 -5.42 -8.49 0.91
CA ALA A 169 -5.92 -9.78 0.43
C ALA A 169 -5.37 -10.91 1.31
N LYS A 170 -6.23 -11.89 1.60
CA LYS A 170 -5.85 -13.12 2.31
C LYS A 170 -5.31 -14.14 1.33
#